data_94f8eb2c118d3dd5d67f42d171e53b45
#
_entry.id   94f8eb2c118d3dd5d67f42d171e53b45
#
_cell.length_a   1.000
_cell.length_b   1.000
_cell.length_c   1.000
_cell.angle_alpha   90.00
_cell.angle_beta   90.00
_cell.angle_gamma   90.00
#
_symmetry.space_group_name_H-M   'P 1'
#
loop_
_entity.id
_entity.type
_entity.pdbx_description
1 polymer ?
#
loop_
_entity_poly.entity_id
_entity_poly.type
_entity_poly.pdbx_seq_one_letter_code
_entity_poly.pdbx_strand_id
1 'polypeptide(L)'
;MLRYKTNRRNSDPVGKESKAMAKGAPIEYYDLPESECPDVVYFSSVSQNTHRFVQKLERPALRLPLHPREEGMPRVCRPYILIVPTYGGGHQEAAVPKQVIHFLNDPQNRSLIRGVIVSGNTNFGEHYCIAGPIIAQKCNVPILYRFELLGTPRDVQTVRDLLDDFWQK
;
A
#
# COMPACT_ATOMS: atom_id res chain seq x y z
N MET A 1 -13.15 -8.09 -10.50
CA MET A 1 -13.36 -6.88 -9.67
C MET A 1 -13.88 -7.30 -8.31
N LEU A 2 -12.98 -7.48 -7.37
CA LEU A 2 -13.35 -7.80 -6.00
C LEU A 2 -13.86 -6.52 -5.34
N ARG A 3 -15.18 -6.39 -5.27
CA ARG A 3 -15.81 -5.34 -4.47
C ARG A 3 -15.69 -5.74 -3.01
N TYR A 4 -14.98 -4.97 -2.23
CA TYR A 4 -15.11 -4.99 -0.78
C TYR A 4 -16.58 -4.73 -0.43
N LYS A 5 -17.29 -5.75 0.03
CA LYS A 5 -18.55 -5.54 0.74
C LYS A 5 -18.19 -4.98 2.10
N THR A 6 -18.20 -3.66 2.22
CA THR A 6 -18.32 -3.03 3.52
C THR A 6 -19.61 -3.53 4.16
N ASN A 7 -19.49 -4.30 5.20
CA ASN A 7 -20.61 -4.72 6.03
C ASN A 7 -21.16 -3.46 6.71
N ARG A 8 -22.15 -2.82 6.09
CA ARG A 8 -22.91 -1.74 6.70
C ARG A 8 -23.74 -2.36 7.81
N ARG A 9 -23.23 -2.34 9.02
CA ARG A 9 -24.10 -2.41 10.17
C ARG A 9 -24.72 -1.04 10.37
N ASN A 10 -26.03 -1.06 10.50
CA ASN A 10 -26.97 0.04 10.62
C ASN A 10 -26.46 1.26 11.37
N SER A 11 -26.71 2.37 10.71
CA SER A 11 -26.64 3.73 11.16
C SER A 11 -27.43 3.98 12.45
N ASP A 12 -26.73 4.48 13.46
CA ASP A 12 -27.32 5.39 14.45
C ASP A 12 -26.59 6.74 14.40
N PRO A 13 -27.29 7.86 14.56
CA PRO A 13 -26.73 9.18 14.31
C PRO A 13 -25.94 9.68 15.52
N VAL A 14 -24.68 9.30 15.63
CA VAL A 14 -23.75 9.89 16.60
C VAL A 14 -22.66 10.61 15.84
N GLY A 15 -23.01 11.72 15.23
CA GLY A 15 -22.19 12.42 14.25
C GLY A 15 -21.19 13.42 14.77
N LYS A 16 -20.96 13.58 16.09
CA LYS A 16 -19.98 14.59 16.59
C LYS A 16 -18.97 14.06 17.61
N GLU A 17 -19.23 12.98 18.29
CA GLU A 17 -18.27 12.39 19.25
C GLU A 17 -17.24 11.45 18.60
N SER A 18 -17.55 10.86 17.46
CA SER A 18 -16.66 9.92 16.78
C SER A 18 -15.38 10.52 16.20
N LYS A 19 -15.39 11.79 15.77
CA LYS A 19 -14.20 12.45 15.20
C LYS A 19 -13.14 12.82 16.24
N ALA A 20 -13.53 13.10 17.48
CA ALA A 20 -12.60 13.41 18.56
C ALA A 20 -11.95 12.16 19.16
N MET A 21 -12.64 11.03 19.15
CA MET A 21 -12.11 9.74 19.60
C MET A 21 -11.15 9.10 18.57
N ALA A 22 -11.30 9.38 17.29
CA ALA A 22 -10.49 8.79 16.23
C ALA A 22 -9.01 9.22 16.28
N LYS A 23 -8.69 10.39 16.81
CA LYS A 23 -7.30 10.88 16.90
C LYS A 23 -6.43 10.16 17.92
N GLY A 24 -7.01 9.53 18.91
CA GLY A 24 -6.30 8.80 19.98
C GLY A 24 -6.55 7.29 19.98
N ALA A 25 -7.48 6.80 19.15
CA ALA A 25 -7.80 5.38 19.11
C ALA A 25 -6.65 4.53 18.56
N PRO A 26 -6.36 3.35 19.15
CA PRO A 26 -5.39 2.43 18.58
C PRO A 26 -5.88 1.91 17.22
N ILE A 27 -4.94 1.53 16.35
CA ILE A 27 -5.26 0.84 15.11
C ILE A 27 -5.62 -0.60 15.42
N GLU A 28 -6.80 -1.04 15.01
CA GLU A 28 -7.23 -2.42 15.14
C GLU A 28 -6.82 -3.21 13.90
N TYR A 29 -6.07 -4.31 14.09
CA TYR A 29 -5.69 -5.22 13.03
C TYR A 29 -6.71 -6.34 12.92
N TYR A 30 -7.05 -6.73 11.70
CA TYR A 30 -7.97 -7.84 11.43
C TYR A 30 -7.38 -8.79 10.39
N ASP A 31 -7.57 -10.09 10.59
CA ASP A 31 -7.07 -11.10 9.67
C ASP A 31 -7.95 -11.19 8.41
N LEU A 32 -7.32 -11.13 7.23
CA LEU A 32 -7.99 -11.42 5.99
C LEU A 32 -8.08 -12.94 5.79
N PRO A 33 -9.22 -13.46 5.31
CA PRO A 33 -9.29 -14.85 4.90
C PRO A 33 -8.36 -15.11 3.71
N GLU A 34 -7.85 -16.33 3.59
CA GLU A 34 -6.88 -16.71 2.55
C GLU A 34 -7.38 -16.38 1.14
N SER A 35 -8.67 -16.55 0.90
CA SER A 35 -9.33 -16.22 -0.38
C SER A 35 -9.26 -14.74 -0.76
N GLU A 36 -9.02 -13.85 0.21
CA GLU A 36 -8.94 -12.39 0.02
C GLU A 36 -7.50 -11.86 0.12
N CYS A 37 -6.51 -12.72 0.31
CA CYS A 37 -5.10 -12.33 0.36
C CYS A 37 -4.49 -12.35 -1.05
N PRO A 38 -4.35 -11.19 -1.72
CA PRO A 38 -3.73 -11.12 -3.04
C PRO A 38 -2.20 -11.11 -2.92
N ASP A 39 -1.52 -11.29 -4.06
CA ASP A 39 -0.07 -11.20 -4.17
C ASP A 39 0.46 -9.76 -4.38
N VAL A 40 -0.43 -8.79 -4.49
CA VAL A 40 -0.11 -7.36 -4.56
C VAL A 40 -0.86 -6.60 -3.47
N VAL A 41 -0.12 -5.84 -2.67
CA VAL A 41 -0.66 -4.88 -1.68
C VAL A 41 -0.17 -3.50 -2.06
N TYR A 42 -1.01 -2.50 -2.00
CA TYR A 42 -0.62 -1.14 -2.35
C TYR A 42 -1.26 -0.08 -1.47
N PHE A 43 -0.61 1.07 -1.43
CA PHE A 43 -1.17 2.29 -0.87
C PHE A 43 -1.30 3.35 -1.95
N SER A 44 -2.39 4.09 -1.93
CA SER A 44 -2.60 5.25 -2.79
C SER A 44 -3.23 6.39 -2.01
N SER A 45 -2.67 7.59 -2.20
CA SER A 45 -3.19 8.81 -1.61
C SER A 45 -4.49 9.27 -2.30
N VAL A 46 -5.01 10.41 -1.84
CA VAL A 46 -6.17 11.06 -2.45
C VAL A 46 -5.94 11.48 -3.91
N SER A 47 -4.69 11.63 -4.36
CA SER A 47 -4.36 11.89 -5.77
C SER A 47 -4.71 10.73 -6.68
N GLN A 48 -4.84 9.52 -6.15
CA GLN A 48 -5.19 8.29 -6.88
C GLN A 48 -4.17 7.81 -7.92
N ASN A 49 -2.97 8.38 -7.97
CA ASN A 49 -1.98 8.00 -8.98
C ASN A 49 -1.57 6.52 -8.89
N THR A 50 -1.19 6.05 -7.70
CA THR A 50 -0.83 4.65 -7.49
C THR A 50 -2.02 3.72 -7.73
N HIS A 51 -3.21 4.12 -7.30
CA HIS A 51 -4.44 3.36 -7.53
C HIS A 51 -4.72 3.16 -9.02
N ARG A 52 -4.62 4.23 -9.81
CA ARG A 52 -4.78 4.16 -11.28
C ARG A 52 -3.74 3.25 -11.92
N PHE A 53 -2.50 3.32 -11.46
CA PHE A 53 -1.44 2.42 -11.93
C PHE A 53 -1.79 0.96 -11.64
N VAL A 54 -2.16 0.65 -10.40
CA VAL A 54 -2.50 -0.73 -9.99
C VAL A 54 -3.72 -1.28 -10.74
N GLN A 55 -4.73 -0.45 -10.99
CA GLN A 55 -5.89 -0.88 -11.78
C GLN A 55 -5.52 -1.33 -13.19
N LYS A 56 -4.52 -0.69 -13.82
CA LYS A 56 -4.03 -1.05 -15.15
C LYS A 56 -3.25 -2.37 -15.16
N LEU A 57 -2.80 -2.86 -14.02
CA LEU A 57 -2.15 -4.17 -13.91
C LEU A 57 -3.12 -5.34 -14.12
N GLU A 58 -4.42 -5.11 -13.98
CA GLU A 58 -5.49 -6.11 -14.20
C GLU A 58 -5.28 -7.39 -13.40
N ARG A 59 -4.84 -7.26 -12.15
CA ARG A 59 -4.70 -8.39 -11.23
C ARG A 59 -5.25 -8.06 -9.85
N PRO A 60 -5.62 -9.06 -9.04
CA PRO A 60 -6.09 -8.82 -7.68
C PRO A 60 -5.05 -8.05 -6.86
N ALA A 61 -5.52 -7.02 -6.16
CA ALA A 61 -4.67 -6.20 -5.32
C ALA A 61 -5.45 -5.70 -4.09
N LEU A 62 -4.78 -5.63 -2.96
CA LEU A 62 -5.31 -5.09 -1.72
C LEU A 62 -4.88 -3.64 -1.56
N ARG A 63 -5.83 -2.73 -1.50
CA ARG A 63 -5.57 -1.34 -1.15
C ARG A 63 -5.55 -1.15 0.35
N LEU A 64 -4.49 -0.56 0.88
CA LEU A 64 -4.42 -0.20 2.28
C LEU A 64 -5.38 0.96 2.61
N PRO A 65 -5.98 0.99 3.81
CA PRO A 65 -6.94 2.01 4.19
C PRO A 65 -6.27 3.38 4.30
N LEU A 66 -7.00 4.45 3.91
CA LEU A 66 -6.56 5.83 4.12
C LEU A 66 -6.63 6.24 5.59
N HIS A 67 -7.59 5.70 6.31
CA HIS A 67 -7.88 6.04 7.71
C HIS A 67 -7.89 4.77 8.58
N PRO A 68 -6.72 4.17 8.86
CA PRO A 68 -6.66 2.88 9.55
C PRO A 68 -7.20 2.89 10.97
N ARG A 69 -7.26 4.04 11.64
CA ARG A 69 -7.87 4.15 12.97
C ARG A 69 -9.40 4.00 12.94
N GLU A 70 -10.02 4.31 11.80
CA GLU A 70 -11.46 4.18 11.60
C GLU A 70 -11.83 2.88 10.90
N GLU A 71 -11.00 2.47 9.93
CA GLU A 71 -11.27 1.34 9.04
C GLU A 71 -10.64 0.03 9.51
N GLY A 72 -9.68 0.09 10.44
CA GLY A 72 -8.81 -1.02 10.78
C GLY A 72 -7.67 -1.22 9.77
N MET A 73 -6.72 -2.08 10.10
CA MET A 73 -5.60 -2.42 9.25
C MET A 73 -5.62 -3.92 8.94
N PRO A 74 -5.63 -4.32 7.67
CA PRO A 74 -5.66 -5.74 7.33
C PRO A 74 -4.33 -6.42 7.66
N ARG A 75 -4.43 -7.66 8.07
CA ARG A 75 -3.31 -8.60 8.21
C ARG A 75 -3.44 -9.65 7.12
N VAL A 76 -2.43 -9.70 6.23
CA VAL A 76 -2.41 -10.65 5.11
C VAL A 76 -1.86 -11.99 5.56
N CYS A 77 -2.14 -13.04 4.79
CA CYS A 77 -1.74 -14.42 5.11
C CYS A 77 -0.91 -15.10 4.01
N ARG A 78 -0.57 -14.37 2.96
CA ARG A 78 0.23 -14.87 1.83
C ARG A 78 1.34 -13.89 1.48
N PRO A 79 2.47 -14.37 0.92
CA PRO A 79 3.52 -13.48 0.39
C PRO A 79 2.98 -12.49 -0.63
N TYR A 80 3.49 -11.26 -0.60
CA TYR A 80 3.04 -10.16 -1.44
C TYR A 80 4.17 -9.24 -1.88
N ILE A 81 3.92 -8.51 -2.95
CA ILE A 81 4.72 -7.36 -3.40
C ILE A 81 3.98 -6.08 -2.99
N LEU A 82 4.71 -5.14 -2.42
CA LEU A 82 4.17 -3.85 -1.98
C LEU A 82 4.41 -2.79 -3.05
N ILE A 83 3.37 -2.05 -3.43
CA ILE A 83 3.46 -0.91 -4.35
C ILE A 83 3.11 0.36 -3.58
N VAL A 84 4.05 1.31 -3.51
CA VAL A 84 3.92 2.52 -2.68
C VAL A 84 4.37 3.78 -3.40
N PRO A 85 3.70 4.92 -3.15
CA PRO A 85 4.22 6.22 -3.54
C PRO A 85 5.27 6.72 -2.56
N THR A 86 6.06 7.71 -2.98
CA THR A 86 6.95 8.48 -2.11
C THR A 86 6.28 9.79 -1.72
N TYR A 87 6.22 10.07 -0.43
CA TYR A 87 5.62 11.28 0.14
C TYR A 87 6.67 12.34 0.50
N GLY A 88 6.17 13.50 0.92
CA GLY A 88 6.89 14.43 1.77
C GLY A 88 7.77 15.45 1.08
N GLY A 89 7.54 15.78 -0.19
CA GLY A 89 8.20 16.93 -0.82
C GLY A 89 9.73 16.95 -0.68
N GLY A 90 10.38 15.79 -0.61
CA GLY A 90 11.83 15.66 -0.49
C GLY A 90 12.35 15.49 0.94
N HIS A 91 11.51 15.35 1.94
CA HIS A 91 11.93 15.03 3.30
C HIS A 91 11.96 13.52 3.55
N GLN A 92 13.15 13.00 3.84
CA GLN A 92 13.37 11.56 4.05
C GLN A 92 12.49 10.96 5.15
N GLU A 93 12.28 11.68 6.24
CA GLU A 93 11.51 11.21 7.39
C GLU A 93 10.02 11.00 7.08
N ALA A 94 9.47 11.73 6.11
CA ALA A 94 8.08 11.66 5.71
C ALA A 94 7.86 10.91 4.39
N ALA A 95 8.89 10.28 3.83
CA ALA A 95 8.84 9.67 2.51
C ALA A 95 7.92 8.45 2.43
N VAL A 96 7.88 7.63 3.48
CA VAL A 96 7.00 6.47 3.56
C VAL A 96 5.65 6.87 4.16
N PRO A 97 4.53 6.63 3.47
CA PRO A 97 3.21 6.92 4.03
C PRO A 97 3.00 6.24 5.38
N LYS A 98 2.38 6.95 6.32
CA LYS A 98 2.12 6.43 7.68
C LYS A 98 1.30 5.14 7.68
N GLN A 99 0.37 5.03 6.75
CA GLN A 99 -0.45 3.83 6.58
C GLN A 99 0.40 2.61 6.23
N VAL A 100 1.41 2.79 5.38
CA VAL A 100 2.37 1.73 5.04
C VAL A 100 3.23 1.37 6.25
N ILE A 101 3.67 2.35 7.03
CA ILE A 101 4.42 2.09 8.27
C ILE A 101 3.59 1.26 9.23
N HIS A 102 2.34 1.62 9.45
CA HIS A 102 1.43 0.86 10.32
C HIS A 102 1.20 -0.56 9.83
N PHE A 103 1.03 -0.74 8.52
CA PHE A 103 0.87 -2.07 7.92
C PHE A 103 2.12 -2.94 8.14
N LEU A 104 3.32 -2.40 7.92
CA LEU A 104 4.59 -3.11 8.06
C LEU A 104 5.06 -3.27 9.52
N ASN A 105 4.48 -2.52 10.46
CA ASN A 105 4.76 -2.71 11.89
C ASN A 105 4.12 -3.97 12.45
N ASP A 106 3.10 -4.51 11.80
CA ASP A 106 2.59 -5.83 12.15
C ASP A 106 3.59 -6.91 11.74
N PRO A 107 4.00 -7.80 12.68
CA PRO A 107 5.03 -8.81 12.40
C PRO A 107 4.66 -9.79 11.29
N GLN A 108 3.39 -10.16 11.18
CA GLN A 108 2.93 -11.07 10.12
C GLN A 108 3.00 -10.40 8.75
N ASN A 109 2.49 -9.18 8.61
CA ASN A 109 2.58 -8.42 7.38
C ASN A 109 4.03 -8.21 6.95
N ARG A 110 4.90 -7.89 7.91
CA ARG A 110 6.33 -7.69 7.64
C ARG A 110 7.04 -8.97 7.22
N SER A 111 6.66 -10.10 7.76
CA SER A 111 7.28 -11.41 7.41
C SER A 111 6.94 -11.88 6.00
N LEU A 112 5.85 -11.39 5.43
CA LEU A 112 5.32 -11.85 4.15
C LEU A 112 5.68 -10.95 2.95
N ILE A 113 6.24 -9.76 3.18
CA ILE A 113 6.70 -8.92 2.07
C ILE A 113 7.88 -9.58 1.34
N ARG A 114 7.86 -9.55 0.00
CA ARG A 114 8.90 -10.14 -0.84
C ARG A 114 9.63 -9.14 -1.73
N GLY A 115 9.09 -7.96 -1.88
CA GLY A 115 9.69 -6.90 -2.68
C GLY A 115 8.85 -5.64 -2.66
N VAL A 116 9.42 -4.55 -3.15
CA VAL A 116 8.77 -3.25 -3.22
C VAL A 116 8.87 -2.66 -4.63
N ILE A 117 7.76 -2.12 -5.10
CA ILE A 117 7.68 -1.28 -6.29
C ILE A 117 7.31 0.12 -5.81
N VAL A 118 8.06 1.12 -6.23
CA VAL A 118 7.94 2.46 -5.68
C VAL A 118 7.71 3.49 -6.78
N SER A 119 6.80 4.42 -6.52
CA SER A 119 6.63 5.60 -7.36
C SER A 119 7.14 6.87 -6.69
N GLY A 120 7.40 7.88 -7.49
CA GLY A 120 7.85 9.17 -7.04
C GLY A 120 7.61 10.25 -8.07
N ASN A 121 8.19 11.41 -7.81
CA ASN A 121 8.18 12.55 -8.72
C ASN A 121 9.62 12.97 -8.99
N THR A 122 10.03 12.96 -10.25
CA THR A 122 11.41 13.33 -10.65
C THR A 122 11.76 14.78 -10.29
N ASN A 123 10.76 15.64 -10.06
CA ASN A 123 10.99 17.01 -9.56
C ASN A 123 11.63 17.05 -8.16
N PHE A 124 11.62 15.96 -7.42
CA PHE A 124 12.28 15.86 -6.10
C PHE A 124 13.75 15.45 -6.18
N GLY A 125 14.34 15.36 -7.37
CA GLY A 125 15.76 15.09 -7.56
C GLY A 125 16.22 13.80 -6.89
N GLU A 126 17.22 13.90 -6.01
CA GLU A 126 17.82 12.75 -5.28
C GLU A 126 16.83 12.03 -4.33
N HIS A 127 15.72 12.66 -3.97
CA HIS A 127 14.65 12.03 -3.17
C HIS A 127 13.62 11.28 -4.02
N TYR A 128 13.85 11.19 -5.33
CA TYR A 128 12.98 10.40 -6.21
C TYR A 128 12.91 8.95 -5.77
N CYS A 129 11.69 8.48 -5.54
CA CYS A 129 11.41 7.09 -5.11
C CYS A 129 12.10 6.65 -3.80
N ILE A 130 12.48 7.58 -2.93
CA ILE A 130 13.24 7.27 -1.71
C ILE A 130 12.49 6.37 -0.72
N ALA A 131 11.16 6.28 -0.80
CA ALA A 131 10.40 5.32 0.01
C ALA A 131 10.84 3.87 -0.26
N GLY A 132 11.25 3.56 -1.49
CA GLY A 132 11.73 2.23 -1.87
C GLY A 132 12.95 1.76 -1.07
N PRO A 133 14.07 2.49 -1.09
CA PRO A 133 15.25 2.15 -0.29
C PRO A 133 14.98 2.04 1.21
N ILE A 134 14.13 2.90 1.76
CA ILE A 134 13.79 2.87 3.18
C ILE A 134 13.09 1.56 3.54
N ILE A 135 12.07 1.17 2.77
CA ILE A 135 11.32 -0.08 2.99
C ILE A 135 12.21 -1.29 2.70
N ALA A 136 12.95 -1.28 1.61
CA ALA A 136 13.84 -2.36 1.20
C ALA A 136 14.86 -2.69 2.29
N GLN A 137 15.48 -1.68 2.88
CA GLN A 137 16.44 -1.84 3.97
C GLN A 137 15.80 -2.38 5.24
N LYS A 138 14.66 -1.80 5.66
CA LYS A 138 13.99 -2.21 6.90
C LYS A 138 13.39 -3.61 6.82
N CYS A 139 12.90 -4.01 5.67
CA CYS A 139 12.25 -5.31 5.46
C CYS A 139 13.18 -6.35 4.84
N ASN A 140 14.40 -5.98 4.48
CA ASN A 140 15.38 -6.83 3.80
C ASN A 140 14.81 -7.48 2.53
N VAL A 141 14.26 -6.67 1.65
CA VAL A 141 13.67 -7.07 0.37
C VAL A 141 14.18 -6.20 -0.78
N PRO A 142 14.18 -6.71 -2.02
CA PRO A 142 14.64 -5.92 -3.17
C PRO A 142 13.62 -4.86 -3.58
N ILE A 143 14.14 -3.79 -4.20
CA ILE A 143 13.34 -2.87 -5.00
C ILE A 143 13.23 -3.48 -6.39
N LEU A 144 12.00 -3.79 -6.82
CA LEU A 144 11.76 -4.48 -8.08
C LEU A 144 11.60 -3.53 -9.26
N TYR A 145 11.03 -2.35 -9.01
CA TYR A 145 10.80 -1.34 -10.05
C TYR A 145 10.55 0.05 -9.45
N ARG A 146 10.85 1.07 -10.26
CA ARG A 146 10.54 2.48 -9.96
C ARG A 146 9.81 3.10 -11.13
N PHE A 147 8.76 3.89 -10.86
CA PHE A 147 8.03 4.63 -11.88
C PHE A 147 7.64 6.03 -11.40
N GLU A 148 7.27 6.90 -12.33
CA GLU A 148 6.90 8.28 -12.03
C GLU A 148 5.38 8.43 -12.04
N LEU A 149 4.85 9.06 -10.98
CA LEU A 149 3.44 9.41 -10.79
C LEU A 149 2.49 8.23 -11.01
N LEU A 150 1.70 8.25 -12.08
CA LEU A 150 0.75 7.18 -12.42
C LEU A 150 1.32 6.14 -13.39
N GLY A 151 2.59 6.29 -13.77
CA GLY A 151 3.27 5.40 -14.72
C GLY A 151 2.84 5.60 -16.16
N THR A 152 3.69 5.14 -17.08
CA THR A 152 3.41 5.06 -18.50
C THR A 152 2.82 3.69 -18.88
N PRO A 153 2.24 3.51 -20.07
CA PRO A 153 1.84 2.18 -20.57
C PRO A 153 3.02 1.16 -20.55
N ARG A 154 4.23 1.63 -20.81
CA ARG A 154 5.44 0.79 -20.72
C ARG A 154 5.74 0.36 -19.29
N ASP A 155 5.60 1.25 -18.32
CA ASP A 155 5.76 0.92 -16.90
C ASP A 155 4.75 -0.16 -16.48
N VAL A 156 3.50 0.00 -16.87
CA VAL A 156 2.43 -0.97 -16.61
C VAL A 156 2.78 -2.36 -17.17
N GLN A 157 3.21 -2.43 -18.43
CA GLN A 157 3.56 -3.70 -19.06
C GLN A 157 4.78 -4.33 -18.41
N THR A 158 5.81 -3.53 -18.10
CA THR A 158 7.02 -4.01 -17.42
C THR A 158 6.70 -4.59 -16.06
N VAL A 159 5.86 -3.93 -15.28
CA VAL A 159 5.46 -4.42 -13.95
C VAL A 159 4.58 -5.68 -14.05
N ARG A 160 3.67 -5.75 -15.02
CA ARG A 160 2.88 -6.97 -15.27
C ARG A 160 3.80 -8.17 -15.54
N ASP A 161 4.74 -8.02 -16.45
CA ASP A 161 5.69 -9.08 -16.80
C ASP A 161 6.57 -9.47 -15.60
N LEU A 162 7.04 -8.47 -14.86
CA LEU A 162 7.85 -8.68 -13.65
C LEU A 162 7.08 -9.46 -12.58
N LEU A 163 5.82 -9.14 -12.33
CA LEU A 163 4.99 -9.83 -11.35
C LEU A 163 4.69 -11.27 -11.78
N ASP A 164 4.42 -11.49 -13.06
CA ASP A 164 4.22 -12.84 -13.59
C ASP A 164 5.47 -13.69 -13.40
N ASP A 165 6.64 -13.17 -13.76
CA ASP A 165 7.91 -13.86 -13.59
C ASP A 165 8.26 -14.12 -12.13
N PHE A 166 8.01 -13.15 -11.26
CA PHE A 166 8.33 -13.24 -9.85
C PHE A 166 7.60 -14.39 -9.15
N TRP A 167 6.32 -14.58 -9.45
CA TRP A 167 5.50 -15.60 -8.81
C TRP A 167 5.57 -16.98 -9.47
N GLN A 168 6.22 -17.09 -10.62
CA GLN A 168 6.49 -18.38 -11.29
C GLN A 168 7.76 -19.08 -10.78
N LYS A 169 8.57 -18.39 -10.02
CA LYS A 169 9.81 -18.95 -9.44
C LYS A 169 9.50 -19.68 -8.10
#